data_4dc0f017e0e0a820343a68f693b45890
#
_entry.id   4dc0f017e0e0a820343a68f693b45890
#
_cell.length_a   1.000
_cell.length_b   1.000
_cell.length_c   1.000
_cell.angle_alpha   90.00
_cell.angle_beta   90.00
_cell.angle_gamma   90.00
#
_symmetry.space_group_name_H-M   'P 1'
#
loop_
_entity.id
_entity.type
_entity.pdbx_description
1 polymer ?
#
loop_
_entity_poly.entity_id
_entity_poly.type
_entity_poly.pdbx_seq_one_letter_code
_entity_poly.pdbx_strand_id
1 'polypeptide(L)'
;NYLKLNGYKTGMVGKWGLGAPNTNSIPNNKGFDFFYGYNCQRQAHTLYPSHLWKNKERDILNNMIVDKGALKEGLDPNDIESYRIYNQSDYAPTLMHDQALKFIDRNRDNKFFLYYASPLPHLPLQAPKKWVDYYREKLGEEKPYIGDEGYYPNQFPKATYAGMISYLD
;
A
#
# COMPACT_ATOMS: atom_id res chain seq x y z
N ASN A 1 -14.64 16.46 16.90
CA ASN A 1 -13.76 17.07 15.92
C ASN A 1 -12.96 18.25 16.47
N TYR A 2 -12.25 17.99 17.59
CA TYR A 2 -11.52 19.01 18.37
C TYR A 2 -10.48 19.77 17.52
N LEU A 3 -9.72 19.07 16.66
CA LEU A 3 -8.70 19.70 15.81
C LEU A 3 -9.30 20.74 14.85
N LYS A 4 -10.42 20.42 14.22
CA LYS A 4 -11.08 21.36 13.28
C LYS A 4 -11.61 22.58 13.99
N LEU A 5 -12.15 22.44 15.22
CA LEU A 5 -12.58 23.58 16.04
C LEU A 5 -11.42 24.51 16.41
N ASN A 6 -10.19 24.02 16.41
CA ASN A 6 -8.97 24.78 16.67
C ASN A 6 -8.24 25.21 15.38
N GLY A 7 -8.92 25.18 14.24
CA GLY A 7 -8.43 25.69 12.96
C GLY A 7 -7.46 24.78 12.21
N TYR A 8 -7.37 23.48 12.58
CA TYR A 8 -6.51 22.54 11.86
C TYR A 8 -7.19 22.04 10.56
N LYS A 9 -6.41 21.98 9.48
CA LYS A 9 -6.72 21.18 8.32
C LYS A 9 -6.35 19.73 8.61
N THR A 10 -7.24 18.78 8.33
CA THR A 10 -7.03 17.38 8.74
C THR A 10 -6.97 16.46 7.55
N GLY A 11 -5.89 15.66 7.45
CA GLY A 11 -5.69 14.67 6.40
C GLY A 11 -5.44 13.28 6.97
N MET A 12 -5.87 12.27 6.23
CA MET A 12 -5.54 10.89 6.49
C MET A 12 -5.09 10.24 5.18
N VAL A 13 -3.94 9.59 5.21
CA VAL A 13 -3.40 8.84 4.07
C VAL A 13 -3.01 7.44 4.54
N GLY A 14 -3.41 6.41 3.78
CA GLY A 14 -3.06 5.04 4.10
C GLY A 14 -4.26 4.11 4.33
N LYS A 15 -4.13 3.16 5.25
CA LYS A 15 -5.13 2.13 5.53
C LYS A 15 -6.10 2.57 6.63
N TRP A 16 -7.38 2.78 6.27
CA TRP A 16 -8.45 3.15 7.22
C TRP A 16 -9.01 1.94 7.97
N GLY A 17 -9.86 1.16 7.36
CA GLY A 17 -10.39 -0.08 7.93
C GLY A 17 -11.49 0.05 8.98
N LEU A 18 -11.95 1.25 9.31
CA LEU A 18 -12.96 1.50 10.36
C LEU A 18 -14.38 1.69 9.82
N GLY A 19 -14.58 1.56 8.51
CA GLY A 19 -15.90 1.63 7.90
C GLY A 19 -15.88 1.47 6.40
N ALA A 20 -16.96 0.90 5.87
CA ALA A 20 -17.13 0.69 4.44
C ALA A 20 -17.38 2.01 3.69
N PRO A 21 -17.09 2.06 2.37
CA PRO A 21 -17.52 3.17 1.51
C PRO A 21 -19.01 3.43 1.63
N ASN A 22 -19.42 4.68 1.46
CA ASN A 22 -20.81 5.15 1.55
C ASN A 22 -21.49 4.96 2.93
N THR A 23 -20.71 4.77 3.99
CA THR A 23 -21.23 4.74 5.37
C THR A 23 -20.81 5.98 6.17
N ASN A 24 -21.40 6.17 7.33
CA ASN A 24 -21.00 7.23 8.26
C ASN A 24 -19.62 7.02 8.88
N SER A 25 -18.95 5.88 8.60
CA SER A 25 -17.67 5.52 9.19
C SER A 25 -16.48 5.71 8.25
N ILE A 26 -16.65 6.34 7.10
CA ILE A 26 -15.54 6.74 6.23
C ILE A 26 -14.72 7.87 6.87
N PRO A 27 -13.43 8.05 6.51
CA PRO A 27 -12.54 9.05 7.11
C PRO A 27 -13.14 10.47 7.09
N ASN A 28 -13.71 10.90 5.97
CA ASN A 28 -14.28 12.24 5.81
C ASN A 28 -15.45 12.51 6.78
N ASN A 29 -16.23 11.50 7.13
CA ASN A 29 -17.33 11.63 8.12
C ASN A 29 -16.82 11.51 9.57
N LYS A 30 -15.55 11.11 9.77
CA LYS A 30 -14.88 11.00 11.08
C LYS A 30 -13.95 12.17 11.39
N GLY A 31 -13.97 13.20 10.55
CA GLY A 31 -13.31 14.45 10.84
C GLY A 31 -12.09 14.76 10.01
N PHE A 32 -11.78 13.95 9.00
CA PHE A 32 -10.73 14.25 8.04
C PHE A 32 -11.29 15.04 6.85
N ASP A 33 -10.67 16.18 6.53
CA ASP A 33 -10.99 17.00 5.36
C ASP A 33 -10.52 16.33 4.06
N PHE A 34 -9.43 15.58 4.16
CA PHE A 34 -8.82 14.84 3.05
C PHE A 34 -8.56 13.40 3.45
N PHE A 35 -8.81 12.49 2.51
CA PHE A 35 -8.46 11.08 2.61
C PHE A 35 -7.90 10.57 1.29
N TYR A 36 -6.82 9.77 1.38
CA TYR A 36 -6.33 8.99 0.26
C TYR A 36 -5.78 7.64 0.72
N GLY A 37 -6.32 6.53 0.17
CA GLY A 37 -5.83 5.21 0.53
C GLY A 37 -6.86 4.09 0.43
N TYR A 38 -6.65 3.07 1.25
CA TYR A 38 -7.55 1.93 1.38
C TYR A 38 -8.68 2.23 2.37
N ASN A 39 -9.91 2.24 1.91
CA ASN A 39 -11.06 2.36 2.82
C ASN A 39 -11.33 1.04 3.54
N CYS A 40 -11.19 -0.08 2.85
CA CYS A 40 -11.35 -1.43 3.40
C CYS A 40 -9.99 -2.06 3.74
N GLN A 41 -9.84 -2.55 4.97
CA GLN A 41 -8.61 -3.22 5.42
C GLN A 41 -8.24 -4.43 4.56
N ARG A 42 -9.23 -5.21 4.11
CA ARG A 42 -9.00 -6.41 3.28
C ARG A 42 -8.41 -6.05 1.90
N GLN A 43 -8.73 -4.89 1.36
CA GLN A 43 -8.18 -4.39 0.10
C GLN A 43 -6.67 -4.12 0.21
N ALA A 44 -6.19 -3.74 1.39
CA ALA A 44 -4.76 -3.50 1.65
C ALA A 44 -3.90 -4.78 1.70
N HIS A 45 -4.48 -5.96 1.39
CA HIS A 45 -3.74 -7.19 1.15
C HIS A 45 -3.27 -7.33 -0.31
N THR A 46 -3.21 -6.25 -1.05
CA THR A 46 -2.39 -6.06 -2.25
C THR A 46 -1.86 -4.63 -2.24
N LEU A 47 -0.58 -4.47 -2.56
CA LEU A 47 0.03 -3.13 -2.72
C LEU A 47 -0.04 -2.64 -4.18
N TYR A 48 -0.66 -3.44 -5.06
CA TYR A 48 -1.05 -3.08 -6.42
C TYR A 48 -2.57 -3.27 -6.61
N PRO A 49 -3.41 -2.48 -5.89
CA PRO A 49 -4.86 -2.59 -6.01
C PRO A 49 -5.37 -2.02 -7.34
N SER A 50 -6.55 -2.44 -7.78
CA SER A 50 -7.21 -1.87 -8.96
C SER A 50 -7.72 -0.44 -8.74
N HIS A 51 -7.85 -0.01 -7.50
CA HIS A 51 -8.23 1.36 -7.13
C HIS A 51 -7.81 1.69 -5.70
N LEU A 52 -7.66 2.98 -5.42
CA LEU A 52 -7.65 3.54 -4.07
C LEU A 52 -8.88 4.47 -3.91
N TRP A 53 -9.04 5.04 -2.74
CA TRP A 53 -10.08 6.01 -2.46
C TRP A 53 -9.48 7.39 -2.27
N LYS A 54 -10.02 8.37 -3.00
CA LYS A 54 -9.74 9.79 -2.80
C LYS A 54 -11.00 10.44 -2.24
N ASN A 55 -11.02 10.68 -0.95
CA ASN A 55 -12.22 11.07 -0.24
C ASN A 55 -13.34 10.02 -0.41
N LYS A 56 -14.40 10.35 -1.14
CA LYS A 56 -15.57 9.50 -1.37
C LYS A 56 -15.57 8.80 -2.73
N GLU A 57 -14.58 9.07 -3.58
CA GLU A 57 -14.51 8.59 -4.94
C GLU A 57 -13.40 7.56 -5.11
N ARG A 58 -13.59 6.65 -6.06
CA ARG A 58 -12.55 5.71 -6.45
C ARG A 58 -11.56 6.40 -7.38
N ASP A 59 -10.28 6.26 -7.05
CA ASP A 59 -9.15 6.57 -7.91
C ASP A 59 -8.71 5.27 -8.60
N ILE A 60 -9.07 5.10 -9.86
CA ILE A 60 -8.84 3.86 -10.62
C ILE A 60 -7.37 3.79 -11.04
N LEU A 61 -6.75 2.65 -10.82
CA LEU A 61 -5.34 2.38 -11.08
C LEU A 61 -5.16 1.39 -12.24
N ASN A 62 -3.99 1.44 -12.88
CA ASN A 62 -3.64 0.55 -14.00
C ASN A 62 -3.12 -0.82 -13.52
N ASN A 63 -3.81 -1.40 -12.56
CA ASN A 63 -3.45 -2.71 -12.02
C ASN A 63 -4.55 -3.72 -12.29
N MET A 64 -4.16 -4.92 -12.70
CA MET A 64 -5.08 -6.04 -12.82
C MET A 64 -5.41 -6.60 -11.44
N ILE A 65 -6.61 -7.15 -11.30
CA ILE A 65 -6.98 -7.94 -10.14
C ILE A 65 -6.31 -9.31 -10.26
N VAL A 66 -5.53 -9.68 -9.26
CA VAL A 66 -4.86 -10.98 -9.17
C VAL A 66 -5.39 -11.72 -7.96
N ASP A 67 -5.78 -12.97 -8.16
CA ASP A 67 -6.23 -13.84 -7.07
C ASP A 67 -5.08 -14.20 -6.14
N LYS A 68 -5.38 -14.27 -4.85
CA LYS A 68 -4.43 -14.76 -3.83
C LYS A 68 -4.38 -16.29 -3.86
N GLY A 69 -3.25 -16.81 -3.47
CA GLY A 69 -3.05 -18.25 -3.35
C GLY A 69 -1.67 -18.68 -3.81
N ALA A 70 -1.48 -19.96 -3.87
CA ALA A 70 -0.22 -20.58 -4.28
C ALA A 70 0.19 -20.18 -5.71
N LEU A 71 1.48 -20.24 -5.97
CA LEU A 71 2.03 -20.10 -7.31
C LEU A 71 1.32 -21.09 -8.24
N LYS A 72 0.90 -20.63 -9.41
CA LYS A 72 0.13 -21.45 -10.34
C LYS A 72 0.91 -22.71 -10.73
N GLU A 73 0.18 -23.82 -10.85
CA GLU A 73 0.75 -25.08 -11.31
C GLU A 73 1.48 -24.92 -12.66
N GLY A 74 2.64 -25.53 -12.78
CA GLY A 74 3.48 -25.46 -13.97
C GLY A 74 4.44 -24.27 -14.03
N LEU A 75 4.38 -23.32 -13.08
CA LEU A 75 5.37 -22.24 -12.99
C LEU A 75 6.57 -22.69 -12.14
N ASP A 76 7.78 -22.30 -12.57
CA ASP A 76 9.02 -22.57 -11.84
C ASP A 76 9.19 -21.54 -10.69
N PRO A 77 9.25 -21.98 -9.41
CA PRO A 77 9.53 -21.09 -8.30
C PRO A 77 10.89 -20.37 -8.35
N ASN A 78 11.83 -20.85 -9.16
CA ASN A 78 13.13 -20.22 -9.30
C ASN A 78 13.19 -19.24 -10.48
N ASP A 79 12.15 -19.17 -11.30
CA ASP A 79 12.05 -18.21 -12.40
C ASP A 79 11.36 -16.93 -11.93
N ILE A 80 12.03 -15.78 -12.11
CA ILE A 80 11.51 -14.45 -11.77
C ILE A 80 10.21 -14.13 -12.54
N GLU A 81 10.07 -14.62 -13.75
CA GLU A 81 8.88 -14.37 -14.58
C GLU A 81 7.61 -15.02 -14.01
N SER A 82 7.75 -16.08 -13.21
CA SER A 82 6.65 -16.71 -12.48
C SER A 82 5.96 -15.77 -11.48
N TYR A 83 6.63 -14.70 -11.06
CA TYR A 83 6.15 -13.74 -10.07
C TYR A 83 5.74 -12.39 -10.67
N ARG A 84 5.89 -12.21 -11.98
CA ARG A 84 5.68 -10.93 -12.65
C ARG A 84 4.29 -10.32 -12.42
N ILE A 85 3.25 -11.16 -12.38
CA ILE A 85 1.86 -10.71 -12.21
C ILE A 85 1.60 -10.07 -10.84
N TYR A 86 2.43 -10.34 -9.84
CA TYR A 86 2.28 -9.80 -8.48
C TYR A 86 2.93 -8.44 -8.27
N ASN A 87 3.75 -7.96 -9.25
CA ASN A 87 4.42 -6.66 -9.22
C ASN A 87 4.03 -5.88 -10.48
N GLN A 88 3.11 -4.94 -10.32
CA GLN A 88 2.49 -4.23 -11.42
C GLN A 88 2.95 -2.76 -11.49
N SER A 89 2.19 -1.85 -12.12
CA SER A 89 2.65 -0.48 -12.38
C SER A 89 2.39 0.48 -11.23
N ASP A 90 1.17 0.50 -10.68
CA ASP A 90 0.74 1.52 -9.75
C ASP A 90 0.87 1.03 -8.31
N TYR A 91 2.06 1.25 -7.73
CA TYR A 91 2.37 0.86 -6.35
C TYR A 91 1.69 1.81 -5.36
N ALA A 92 0.72 1.31 -4.61
CA ALA A 92 -0.11 2.11 -3.72
C ALA A 92 0.67 2.92 -2.68
N PRO A 93 1.75 2.41 -2.04
CA PRO A 93 2.54 3.22 -1.12
C PRO A 93 3.18 4.45 -1.77
N THR A 94 3.62 4.38 -3.04
CA THR A 94 4.12 5.56 -3.78
C THR A 94 3.03 6.61 -3.94
N LEU A 95 1.86 6.19 -4.40
CA LEU A 95 0.72 7.09 -4.61
C LEU A 95 0.26 7.74 -3.29
N MET A 96 0.28 6.97 -2.20
CA MET A 96 -0.03 7.50 -0.86
C MET A 96 1.00 8.52 -0.41
N HIS A 97 2.29 8.24 -0.58
CA HIS A 97 3.37 9.16 -0.26
C HIS A 97 3.21 10.48 -1.02
N ASP A 98 2.98 10.43 -2.32
CA ASP A 98 2.76 11.61 -3.16
C ASP A 98 1.57 12.46 -2.69
N GLN A 99 0.47 11.81 -2.29
CA GLN A 99 -0.70 12.52 -1.79
C GLN A 99 -0.46 13.11 -0.38
N ALA A 100 0.35 12.46 0.45
CA ALA A 100 0.77 13.00 1.75
C ALA A 100 1.62 14.26 1.56
N LEU A 101 2.62 14.23 0.68
CA LEU A 101 3.44 15.41 0.36
C LEU A 101 2.60 16.55 -0.23
N LYS A 102 1.69 16.24 -1.16
CA LYS A 102 0.75 17.25 -1.70
C LYS A 102 -0.17 17.84 -0.63
N PHE A 103 -0.59 17.06 0.35
CA PHE A 103 -1.37 17.58 1.48
C PHE A 103 -0.54 18.53 2.36
N ILE A 104 0.68 18.17 2.68
CA ILE A 104 1.61 19.00 3.46
C ILE A 104 1.87 20.33 2.72
N ASP A 105 2.24 20.27 1.44
CA ASP A 105 2.55 21.46 0.65
C ASP A 105 1.36 22.44 0.57
N ARG A 106 0.15 21.94 0.33
CA ARG A 106 -1.06 22.76 0.27
C ARG A 106 -1.45 23.40 1.60
N ASN A 107 -0.98 22.85 2.70
CA ASN A 107 -1.35 23.32 4.04
C ASN A 107 -0.17 23.87 4.85
N ARG A 108 1.01 24.04 4.23
CA ARG A 108 2.24 24.48 4.92
C ARG A 108 2.10 25.79 5.70
N ASP A 109 1.23 26.70 5.24
CA ASP A 109 0.99 27.99 5.88
C ASP A 109 -0.21 27.95 6.87
N ASN A 110 -0.77 26.77 7.11
CA ASN A 110 -1.89 26.53 8.02
C ASN A 110 -1.50 25.56 9.15
N LYS A 111 -2.26 25.58 10.25
CA LYS A 111 -2.21 24.45 11.18
C LYS A 111 -2.77 23.23 10.49
N PHE A 112 -2.02 22.14 10.43
CA PHE A 112 -2.55 20.89 9.89
C PHE A 112 -2.23 19.70 10.78
N PHE A 113 -3.01 18.65 10.61
CA PHE A 113 -2.80 17.33 11.17
C PHE A 113 -2.91 16.30 10.04
N LEU A 114 -1.84 15.56 9.83
CA LEU A 114 -1.81 14.45 8.88
C LEU A 114 -1.61 13.14 9.63
N TYR A 115 -2.59 12.22 9.51
CA TYR A 115 -2.45 10.85 9.97
C TYR A 115 -2.00 9.98 8.79
N TYR A 116 -0.72 9.57 8.81
CA TYR A 116 -0.15 8.70 7.79
C TYR A 116 -0.14 7.26 8.29
N ALA A 117 -1.17 6.49 7.92
CA ALA A 117 -1.37 5.09 8.30
C ALA A 117 -0.82 4.18 7.21
N SER A 118 0.53 4.13 7.06
CA SER A 118 1.19 3.31 6.05
C SER A 118 0.74 1.84 6.12
N PRO A 119 0.45 1.19 4.97
CA PRO A 119 0.25 -0.26 4.94
C PRO A 119 1.56 -1.05 5.11
N LEU A 120 2.72 -0.43 4.89
CA LEU A 120 4.03 -1.06 5.02
C LEU A 120 4.47 -1.14 6.49
N PRO A 121 5.24 -2.17 6.85
CA PRO A 121 5.69 -3.34 6.07
C PRO A 121 4.80 -4.57 6.24
N HIS A 122 3.49 -4.40 6.34
CA HIS A 122 2.54 -5.52 6.43
C HIS A 122 2.49 -6.31 5.12
N LEU A 123 2.19 -7.61 5.20
CA LEU A 123 1.96 -8.47 4.02
C LEU A 123 0.85 -7.94 3.10
N PRO A 124 0.94 -8.17 1.78
CA PRO A 124 1.86 -9.07 1.07
C PRO A 124 3.25 -8.45 0.88
N LEU A 125 4.23 -9.33 0.63
CA LEU A 125 5.61 -8.91 0.32
C LEU A 125 5.66 -8.38 -1.11
N GLN A 126 5.60 -7.07 -1.24
CA GLN A 126 5.68 -6.36 -2.52
C GLN A 126 6.47 -5.06 -2.30
N ALA A 127 7.54 -4.87 -3.06
CA ALA A 127 8.39 -3.68 -2.98
C ALA A 127 8.89 -3.29 -4.37
N PRO A 128 9.27 -2.03 -4.59
CA PRO A 128 9.92 -1.61 -5.83
C PRO A 128 11.19 -2.40 -6.10
N LYS A 129 11.35 -2.84 -7.36
CA LYS A 129 12.45 -3.71 -7.81
C LYS A 129 13.82 -3.27 -7.33
N LYS A 130 14.12 -1.95 -7.37
CA LYS A 130 15.42 -1.41 -6.94
C LYS A 130 15.82 -1.80 -5.51
N TRP A 131 14.84 -1.85 -4.60
CA TRP A 131 15.08 -2.22 -3.20
C TRP A 131 15.21 -3.73 -3.03
N VAL A 132 14.43 -4.49 -3.78
CA VAL A 132 14.55 -5.96 -3.79
C VAL A 132 15.93 -6.36 -4.31
N ASP A 133 16.38 -5.81 -5.43
CA ASP A 133 17.69 -6.10 -6.01
C ASP A 133 18.83 -5.75 -5.04
N TYR A 134 18.76 -4.57 -4.42
CA TYR A 134 19.73 -4.13 -3.42
C TYR A 134 19.90 -5.12 -2.26
N TYR A 135 18.78 -5.62 -1.74
CA TYR A 135 18.83 -6.56 -0.62
C TYR A 135 19.15 -7.99 -1.03
N ARG A 136 18.83 -8.40 -2.25
CA ARG A 136 19.28 -9.69 -2.79
C ARG A 136 20.80 -9.80 -2.85
N GLU A 137 21.48 -8.75 -3.29
CA GLU A 137 22.95 -8.70 -3.31
C GLU A 137 23.54 -8.81 -1.90
N LYS A 138 22.88 -8.29 -0.89
CA LYS A 138 23.35 -8.30 0.51
C LYS A 138 23.01 -9.57 1.28
N LEU A 139 21.84 -10.16 1.05
CA LEU A 139 21.33 -11.30 1.80
C LEU A 139 21.66 -12.65 1.15
N GLY A 140 22.03 -12.63 -0.14
CA GLY A 140 22.32 -13.84 -0.88
C GLY A 140 21.08 -14.65 -1.23
N GLU A 141 21.27 -15.97 -1.40
CA GLU A 141 20.20 -16.89 -1.77
C GLU A 141 19.19 -17.09 -0.65
N GLU A 142 17.92 -17.21 -1.03
CA GLU A 142 16.82 -17.48 -0.13
C GLU A 142 15.77 -18.39 -0.78
N LYS A 143 15.02 -19.10 0.06
CA LYS A 143 13.95 -19.98 -0.43
C LYS A 143 12.75 -19.12 -0.85
N PRO A 144 12.21 -19.31 -2.08
CA PRO A 144 10.99 -18.67 -2.51
C PRO A 144 9.80 -19.01 -1.60
N TYR A 145 8.93 -18.04 -1.37
CA TYR A 145 7.62 -18.25 -0.81
C TYR A 145 6.62 -18.49 -1.95
N ILE A 146 5.95 -19.62 -1.94
CA ILE A 146 5.07 -20.07 -3.03
C ILE A 146 3.58 -19.75 -2.82
N GLY A 147 3.23 -19.04 -1.75
CA GLY A 147 1.86 -18.58 -1.50
C GLY A 147 0.99 -19.60 -0.77
N ASP A 148 1.54 -20.62 -0.16
CA ASP A 148 0.88 -21.72 0.54
C ASP A 148 0.15 -21.28 1.84
N GLU A 149 0.51 -20.11 2.39
CA GLU A 149 -0.15 -19.52 3.57
C GLU A 149 -1.12 -18.37 3.22
N GLY A 150 -1.55 -18.26 1.96
CA GLY A 150 -2.67 -17.39 1.55
C GLY A 150 -2.34 -15.93 1.21
N TYR A 151 -1.06 -15.55 1.16
CA TYR A 151 -0.57 -14.31 0.56
C TYR A 151 -0.01 -14.55 -0.84
N TYR A 152 0.31 -13.48 -1.56
CA TYR A 152 0.93 -13.61 -2.89
C TYR A 152 2.30 -14.28 -2.79
N PRO A 153 2.63 -15.19 -3.73
CA PRO A 153 3.97 -15.72 -3.87
C PRO A 153 5.02 -14.63 -4.04
N ASN A 154 6.22 -14.88 -3.52
CA ASN A 154 7.35 -13.97 -3.63
C ASN A 154 8.67 -14.76 -3.76
N GLN A 155 9.46 -14.48 -4.79
CA GLN A 155 10.70 -15.21 -5.02
C GLN A 155 11.78 -14.90 -3.98
N PHE A 156 11.81 -13.66 -3.47
CA PHE A 156 12.84 -13.16 -2.56
C PHE A 156 12.19 -12.55 -1.30
N PRO A 157 11.57 -13.35 -0.42
CA PRO A 157 10.73 -12.83 0.66
C PRO A 157 11.50 -11.97 1.66
N LYS A 158 12.72 -12.34 2.05
CA LYS A 158 13.54 -11.55 2.99
C LYS A 158 14.02 -10.25 2.36
N ALA A 159 14.53 -10.31 1.13
CA ALA A 159 14.98 -9.13 0.39
C ALA A 159 13.81 -8.17 0.14
N THR A 160 12.64 -8.69 -0.21
CA THR A 160 11.44 -7.87 -0.42
C THR A 160 10.99 -7.22 0.89
N TYR A 161 10.96 -7.95 2.01
CA TYR A 161 10.62 -7.38 3.31
C TYR A 161 11.57 -6.26 3.73
N ALA A 162 12.88 -6.48 3.62
CA ALA A 162 13.88 -5.46 3.87
C ALA A 162 13.71 -4.24 2.95
N GLY A 163 13.39 -4.49 1.69
CA GLY A 163 13.08 -3.45 0.71
C GLY A 163 11.83 -2.64 1.06
N MET A 164 10.78 -3.27 1.60
CA MET A 164 9.58 -2.57 2.09
C MET A 164 9.92 -1.63 3.26
N ILE A 165 10.77 -2.06 4.18
CA ILE A 165 11.21 -1.24 5.34
C ILE A 165 12.00 -0.03 4.84
N SER A 166 12.99 -0.22 3.98
CA SER A 166 13.78 0.89 3.42
C SER A 166 12.98 1.84 2.52
N TYR A 167 11.90 1.33 1.93
CA TYR A 167 11.00 2.19 1.16
C TYR A 167 10.11 3.05 2.07
N LEU A 168 9.76 2.54 3.25
CA LEU A 168 8.95 3.27 4.23
C LEU A 168 9.76 4.39 4.90
N ASP A 169 11.05 4.14 5.18
CA ASP A 169 11.99 5.07 5.83
C ASP A 169 12.41 6.22 4.92
#